data_5f1739a1212e033e8fd3bf2094965844
#
_entry.id   5f1739a1212e033e8fd3bf2094965844
#
_cell.length_a   1.000
_cell.length_b   1.000
_cell.length_c   1.000
_cell.angle_alpha   90.00
_cell.angle_beta   90.00
_cell.angle_gamma   90.00
#
_symmetry.space_group_name_H-M   'P 1'
#
loop_
_entity.id
_entity.type
_entity.pdbx_description
1 polymer ?
#
loop_
_entity_poly.entity_id
_entity_poly.type
_entity_poly.pdbx_seq_one_letter_code
_entity_poly.pdbx_strand_id
1 'polypeptide(L)'
;MDNKVVILSFSGRKDGNCASITDFIEQFYIRTNVLSYKIDNESFPSCGGCNYECLIQGAKCLQLTENQRQIMCAVTEADTVYYIVPNYCGYPSANYFAFNERSVGYFNMNRALMEQYMSVRKRFIIISNTESNFTEAMQQQTNEKPDILYLKTRKYQKQSIAGDLLTSEAAKADLQAFLARESSL
;
A
#
# COMPACT_ATOMS: atom_id res chain seq x y z
N MET A 1 -5.79 22.59 7.00
CA MET A 1 -5.82 21.83 5.73
C MET A 1 -6.33 20.46 6.07
N ASP A 2 -7.31 19.93 5.33
CA ASP A 2 -7.81 18.58 5.60
C ASP A 2 -6.75 17.58 5.17
N ASN A 3 -6.25 16.76 6.09
CA ASN A 3 -5.26 15.72 5.79
C ASN A 3 -5.80 14.76 4.73
N LYS A 4 -5.03 14.55 3.67
CA LYS A 4 -5.36 13.61 2.59
C LYS A 4 -4.72 12.24 2.89
N VAL A 5 -5.55 11.24 3.16
CA VAL A 5 -5.12 9.87 3.43
C VAL A 5 -5.43 8.98 2.23
N VAL A 6 -4.47 8.19 1.80
CA VAL A 6 -4.65 7.19 0.75
C VAL A 6 -4.41 5.80 1.32
N ILE A 7 -5.28 4.84 0.98
CA ILE A 7 -5.19 3.44 1.39
C ILE A 7 -5.01 2.58 0.14
N LEU A 8 -3.94 1.80 0.09
CA LEU A 8 -3.67 0.83 -0.96
C LEU A 8 -3.76 -0.58 -0.40
N SER A 9 -4.74 -1.36 -0.84
CA SER A 9 -4.94 -2.76 -0.45
C SER A 9 -4.44 -3.70 -1.55
N PHE A 10 -3.40 -4.47 -1.27
CA PHE A 10 -2.73 -5.35 -2.23
C PHE A 10 -3.25 -6.78 -2.22
N SER A 11 -4.55 -6.96 -2.00
CA SER A 11 -5.21 -8.27 -2.02
C SER A 11 -6.13 -8.41 -3.22
N GLY A 12 -6.01 -9.51 -3.97
CA GLY A 12 -6.97 -9.86 -5.02
C GLY A 12 -8.35 -10.31 -4.49
N ARG A 13 -8.49 -10.60 -3.20
CA ARG A 13 -9.76 -11.03 -2.59
C ARG A 13 -10.68 -9.84 -2.35
N LYS A 14 -11.99 -10.03 -2.62
CA LYS A 14 -13.02 -9.02 -2.32
C LYS A 14 -13.23 -8.88 -0.83
N ASP A 15 -13.33 -10.03 -0.14
CA ASP A 15 -13.55 -10.12 1.29
C ASP A 15 -12.32 -10.76 1.94
N GLY A 16 -11.89 -10.25 3.07
CA GLY A 16 -10.74 -10.77 3.77
C GLY A 16 -10.09 -9.73 4.67
N ASN A 17 -8.98 -10.11 5.27
CA ASN A 17 -8.30 -9.26 6.25
C ASN A 17 -7.87 -7.89 5.69
N CYS A 18 -7.47 -7.82 4.42
CA CYS A 18 -7.10 -6.54 3.83
C CYS A 18 -8.32 -5.62 3.68
N ALA A 19 -9.47 -6.15 3.26
CA ALA A 19 -10.71 -5.37 3.14
C ALA A 19 -11.16 -4.87 4.51
N SER A 20 -11.25 -5.75 5.52
CA SER A 20 -11.67 -5.34 6.87
C SER A 20 -10.72 -4.33 7.52
N ILE A 21 -9.42 -4.38 7.23
CA ILE A 21 -8.45 -3.38 7.69
C ILE A 21 -8.66 -2.05 6.95
N THR A 22 -8.94 -2.09 5.64
CA THR A 22 -9.30 -0.88 4.88
C THR A 22 -10.50 -0.18 5.50
N ASP A 23 -11.60 -0.91 5.71
CA ASP A 23 -12.84 -0.39 6.33
C ASP A 23 -12.57 0.19 7.72
N PHE A 24 -11.71 -0.46 8.51
CA PHE A 24 -11.33 0.01 9.83
C PHE A 24 -10.56 1.35 9.77
N ILE A 25 -9.64 1.50 8.82
CA ILE A 25 -8.89 2.75 8.64
C ILE A 25 -9.81 3.86 8.15
N GLU A 26 -10.71 3.58 7.20
CA GLU A 26 -11.72 4.55 6.74
C GLU A 26 -12.59 5.06 7.90
N GLN A 27 -13.04 4.16 8.78
CA GLN A 27 -13.81 4.53 9.97
C GLN A 27 -12.99 5.32 10.98
N PHE A 28 -11.69 5.07 11.10
CA PHE A 28 -10.80 5.83 11.97
C PHE A 28 -10.66 7.28 11.50
N TYR A 29 -10.65 7.52 10.19
CA TYR A 29 -10.47 8.82 9.56
C TYR A 29 -11.77 9.48 9.09
N ILE A 30 -12.90 9.23 9.74
CA ILE A 30 -14.27 9.64 9.32
C ILE A 30 -14.42 11.14 8.99
N ARG A 31 -13.52 11.99 9.46
CA ARG A 31 -13.50 13.45 9.21
C ARG A 31 -12.39 13.92 8.28
N THR A 32 -11.73 13.00 7.61
CA THR A 32 -10.56 13.25 6.78
C THR A 32 -10.88 12.88 5.33
N ASN A 33 -10.21 13.50 4.37
CA ASN A 33 -10.31 13.10 2.96
C ASN A 33 -9.57 11.77 2.75
N VAL A 34 -10.30 10.65 2.73
CA VAL A 34 -9.78 9.31 2.56
C VAL A 34 -10.10 8.78 1.17
N LEU A 35 -9.09 8.29 0.46
CA LEU A 35 -9.22 7.61 -0.81
C LEU A 35 -8.68 6.18 -0.68
N SER A 36 -9.50 5.19 -1.00
CA SER A 36 -9.14 3.77 -0.89
C SER A 36 -9.10 3.11 -2.27
N TYR A 37 -8.02 2.38 -2.53
CA TYR A 37 -7.82 1.67 -3.79
C TYR A 37 -7.45 0.21 -3.54
N LYS A 38 -8.14 -0.69 -4.23
CA LYS A 38 -7.75 -2.09 -4.31
C LYS A 38 -6.78 -2.27 -5.49
N ILE A 39 -5.59 -2.72 -5.18
CA ILE A 39 -4.55 -3.02 -6.16
C ILE A 39 -4.56 -4.52 -6.44
N ASP A 40 -5.00 -4.89 -7.62
CA ASP A 40 -5.07 -6.28 -8.08
C ASP A 40 -4.61 -6.39 -9.54
N ASN A 41 -4.62 -7.59 -10.09
CA ASN A 41 -4.15 -7.84 -11.44
C ASN A 41 -5.01 -7.19 -12.54
N GLU A 42 -6.26 -6.82 -12.23
CA GLU A 42 -7.13 -6.09 -13.16
C GLU A 42 -6.78 -4.60 -13.19
N SER A 43 -6.53 -4.01 -12.02
CA SER A 43 -6.18 -2.59 -11.87
C SER A 43 -4.70 -2.32 -12.19
N PHE A 44 -3.80 -3.22 -11.80
CA PHE A 44 -2.35 -3.12 -12.03
C PHE A 44 -1.79 -4.47 -12.53
N PRO A 45 -1.96 -4.80 -13.80
CA PRO A 45 -1.29 -5.96 -14.38
C PRO A 45 0.24 -5.74 -14.36
N SER A 46 1.00 -6.83 -14.32
CA SER A 46 2.47 -6.78 -14.38
C SER A 46 2.97 -6.02 -15.60
N CYS A 47 4.13 -5.39 -15.48
CA CYS A 47 4.77 -4.66 -16.55
C CYS A 47 5.31 -5.63 -17.61
N GLY A 48 5.31 -5.22 -18.88
CA GLY A 48 5.84 -6.01 -19.99
C GLY A 48 5.16 -5.72 -21.31
N GLY A 49 5.65 -6.34 -22.38
CA GLY A 49 5.08 -6.22 -23.74
C GLY A 49 5.32 -4.87 -24.43
N CYS A 50 6.31 -4.08 -24.01
CA CYS A 50 6.74 -2.83 -24.62
C CYS A 50 8.27 -2.81 -24.80
N ASN A 51 8.78 -1.75 -25.43
CA ASN A 51 10.22 -1.54 -25.63
C ASN A 51 10.86 -0.66 -24.53
N TYR A 52 10.26 -0.60 -23.34
CA TYR A 52 10.72 0.19 -22.19
C TYR A 52 10.80 1.71 -22.47
N GLU A 53 9.85 2.25 -23.23
CA GLU A 53 9.77 3.68 -23.55
C GLU A 53 9.74 4.56 -22.30
N CYS A 54 9.21 4.05 -21.18
CA CYS A 54 9.21 4.75 -19.90
C CYS A 54 10.62 5.05 -19.33
N LEU A 55 11.66 4.42 -19.82
CA LEU A 55 13.07 4.71 -19.48
C LEU A 55 13.68 5.80 -20.36
N ILE A 56 12.94 6.30 -21.34
CA ILE A 56 13.35 7.40 -22.20
C ILE A 56 12.70 8.68 -21.68
N GLN A 57 13.48 9.67 -21.29
CA GLN A 57 12.97 10.92 -20.74
C GLN A 57 11.96 11.58 -21.68
N GLY A 58 10.78 11.93 -21.15
CA GLY A 58 9.69 12.57 -21.90
C GLY A 58 8.80 11.61 -22.71
N ALA A 59 9.18 10.34 -22.87
CA ALA A 59 8.31 9.35 -23.50
C ALA A 59 7.18 8.91 -22.55
N LYS A 60 5.97 8.70 -23.06
CA LYS A 60 4.84 8.23 -22.26
C LYS A 60 4.84 6.70 -22.17
N CYS A 61 4.60 6.17 -20.99
CA CYS A 61 4.32 4.74 -20.86
C CYS A 61 2.98 4.41 -21.52
N LEU A 62 3.02 3.61 -22.58
CA LEU A 62 1.82 3.19 -23.34
C LEU A 62 0.94 2.20 -22.57
N GLN A 63 1.51 1.54 -21.56
CA GLN A 63 0.82 0.55 -20.76
C GLN A 63 0.18 1.11 -19.48
N LEU A 64 0.46 2.37 -19.14
CA LEU A 64 -0.09 3.02 -17.95
C LEU A 64 -1.45 3.66 -18.28
N THR A 65 -2.52 3.08 -17.72
CA THR A 65 -3.89 3.59 -17.92
C THR A 65 -4.13 4.89 -17.16
N GLU A 66 -5.20 5.60 -17.52
CA GLU A 66 -5.58 6.83 -16.83
C GLU A 66 -5.94 6.57 -15.36
N ASN A 67 -6.65 5.48 -15.06
CA ASN A 67 -6.96 5.08 -13.68
C ASN A 67 -5.68 4.84 -12.85
N GLN A 68 -4.69 4.17 -13.42
CA GLN A 68 -3.40 3.97 -12.75
C GLN A 68 -2.67 5.29 -12.49
N ARG A 69 -2.73 6.23 -13.45
CA ARG A 69 -2.17 7.60 -13.27
C ARG A 69 -2.85 8.34 -12.14
N GLN A 70 -4.17 8.27 -12.05
CA GLN A 70 -4.95 8.91 -10.99
C GLN A 70 -4.61 8.32 -9.61
N ILE A 71 -4.47 7.00 -9.49
CA ILE A 71 -4.05 6.36 -8.25
C ILE A 71 -2.63 6.80 -7.86
N MET A 72 -1.68 6.78 -8.80
CA MET A 72 -0.30 7.22 -8.52
C MET A 72 -0.24 8.72 -8.16
N CYS A 73 -1.05 9.56 -8.80
CA CYS A 73 -1.19 10.97 -8.47
C CYS A 73 -1.73 11.14 -7.04
N ALA A 74 -2.80 10.41 -6.70
CA ALA A 74 -3.38 10.44 -5.35
C ALA A 74 -2.34 10.06 -4.27
N VAL A 75 -1.53 9.04 -4.54
CA VAL A 75 -0.42 8.61 -3.65
C VAL A 75 0.65 9.71 -3.52
N THR A 76 1.02 10.33 -4.64
CA THR A 76 2.08 11.35 -4.65
C THR A 76 1.66 12.65 -3.96
N GLU A 77 0.37 12.95 -3.93
CA GLU A 77 -0.22 14.15 -3.31
C GLU A 77 -0.79 13.91 -1.91
N ALA A 78 -0.66 12.69 -1.37
CA ALA A 78 -1.17 12.36 -0.05
C ALA A 78 -0.26 12.90 1.07
N ASP A 79 -0.83 13.19 2.23
CA ASP A 79 -0.08 13.43 3.46
C ASP A 79 0.38 12.10 4.08
N THR A 80 -0.49 11.08 4.02
CA THR A 80 -0.18 9.73 4.50
C THR A 80 -0.75 8.67 3.56
N VAL A 81 0.05 7.63 3.29
CA VAL A 81 -0.38 6.46 2.52
C VAL A 81 -0.24 5.19 3.34
N TYR A 82 -1.32 4.43 3.48
CA TYR A 82 -1.32 3.11 4.06
C TYR A 82 -1.20 2.03 2.99
N TYR A 83 -0.20 1.18 3.12
CA TYR A 83 0.00 0.00 2.30
C TYR A 83 -0.42 -1.23 3.08
N ILE A 84 -1.53 -1.89 2.70
CA ILE A 84 -2.02 -3.11 3.34
C ILE A 84 -1.57 -4.29 2.49
N VAL A 85 -0.54 -5.01 2.95
CA VAL A 85 0.17 -6.00 2.14
C VAL A 85 0.06 -7.39 2.77
N PRO A 86 -0.60 -8.35 2.11
CA PRO A 86 -0.59 -9.73 2.57
C PRO A 86 0.76 -10.39 2.26
N ASN A 87 1.19 -11.23 3.19
CA ASN A 87 2.39 -12.07 3.04
C ASN A 87 2.02 -13.39 2.34
N TYR A 88 2.70 -13.68 1.25
CA TYR A 88 2.65 -14.97 0.58
C TYR A 88 4.05 -15.61 0.55
N CYS A 89 4.22 -16.74 1.25
CA CYS A 89 5.48 -17.50 1.29
C CYS A 89 6.72 -16.66 1.67
N GLY A 90 6.56 -15.69 2.56
CA GLY A 90 7.67 -14.84 3.01
C GLY A 90 7.88 -13.56 2.19
N TYR A 91 7.03 -13.30 1.17
CA TYR A 91 7.14 -12.14 0.28
C TYR A 91 5.86 -11.31 0.26
N PRO A 92 5.95 -10.02 -0.11
CA PRO A 92 4.78 -9.23 -0.50
C PRO A 92 3.99 -9.93 -1.62
N SER A 93 2.69 -9.64 -1.71
CA SER A 93 1.87 -10.17 -2.80
C SER A 93 2.39 -9.73 -4.19
N ALA A 94 2.09 -10.51 -5.22
CA ALA A 94 2.42 -10.15 -6.61
C ALA A 94 1.86 -8.78 -7.01
N ASN A 95 0.69 -8.40 -6.48
CA ASN A 95 0.07 -7.10 -6.73
C ASN A 95 0.93 -5.92 -6.23
N TYR A 96 1.65 -6.10 -5.12
CA TYR A 96 2.59 -5.10 -4.63
C TYR A 96 3.74 -4.88 -5.62
N PHE A 97 4.30 -5.95 -6.16
CA PHE A 97 5.37 -5.84 -7.16
C PHE A 97 4.86 -5.26 -8.47
N ALA A 98 3.69 -5.66 -8.94
CA ALA A 98 3.08 -5.11 -10.15
C ALA A 98 2.81 -3.60 -10.04
N PHE A 99 2.36 -3.12 -8.87
CA PHE A 99 2.23 -1.70 -8.59
C PHE A 99 3.58 -0.97 -8.69
N ASN A 100 4.64 -1.54 -8.10
CA ASN A 100 5.98 -0.95 -8.14
C ASN A 100 6.56 -0.92 -9.56
N GLU A 101 6.39 -1.99 -10.34
CA GLU A 101 6.80 -2.01 -11.74
C GLU A 101 6.11 -0.91 -12.56
N ARG A 102 4.80 -0.70 -12.35
CA ARG A 102 4.04 0.34 -13.05
C ARG A 102 4.42 1.75 -12.63
N SER A 103 4.92 1.94 -11.41
CA SER A 103 5.38 3.24 -10.93
C SER A 103 6.50 3.83 -11.78
N VAL A 104 7.38 2.99 -12.35
CA VAL A 104 8.43 3.39 -13.29
C VAL A 104 7.83 4.14 -14.48
N GLY A 105 6.73 3.64 -15.03
CA GLY A 105 6.02 4.29 -16.13
C GLY A 105 5.34 5.61 -15.74
N TYR A 106 4.93 5.75 -14.48
CA TYR A 106 4.37 6.99 -13.95
C TYR A 106 5.45 8.06 -13.77
N PHE A 107 6.55 7.72 -13.14
CA PHE A 107 7.65 8.67 -12.91
C PHE A 107 8.34 9.08 -14.20
N ASN A 108 8.45 8.17 -15.16
CA ASN A 108 8.99 8.44 -16.49
C ASN A 108 10.28 9.29 -16.46
N MET A 109 11.26 8.88 -15.65
CA MET A 109 12.53 9.61 -15.43
C MET A 109 12.37 11.04 -14.85
N ASN A 110 11.17 11.42 -14.41
CA ASN A 110 10.93 12.69 -13.73
C ASN A 110 11.40 12.60 -12.28
N ARG A 111 12.60 13.07 -12.03
CA ARG A 111 13.24 13.03 -10.71
C ARG A 111 12.45 13.80 -9.64
N ALA A 112 11.94 14.98 -9.96
CA ALA A 112 11.18 15.78 -9.01
C ALA A 112 9.90 15.09 -8.56
N LEU A 113 9.19 14.43 -9.49
CA LEU A 113 7.99 13.64 -9.18
C LEU A 113 8.31 12.42 -8.32
N MET A 114 9.44 11.76 -8.59
CA MET A 114 9.90 10.63 -7.78
C MET A 114 10.32 11.08 -6.38
N GLU A 115 11.01 12.19 -6.23
CA GLU A 115 11.37 12.77 -4.93
C GLU A 115 10.12 13.15 -4.12
N GLN A 116 9.12 13.76 -4.77
CA GLN A 116 7.82 14.05 -4.15
C GLN A 116 7.15 12.76 -3.66
N TYR A 117 7.05 11.74 -4.49
CA TYR A 117 6.51 10.43 -4.09
C TYR A 117 7.27 9.84 -2.90
N MET A 118 8.61 9.86 -2.93
CA MET A 118 9.44 9.29 -1.87
C MET A 118 9.33 10.06 -0.55
N SER A 119 8.99 11.34 -0.57
CA SER A 119 8.79 12.18 0.63
C SER A 119 7.42 12.00 1.30
N VAL A 120 6.45 11.42 0.61
CA VAL A 120 5.14 11.11 1.20
C VAL A 120 5.31 10.12 2.35
N ARG A 121 4.67 10.39 3.48
CA ARG A 121 4.66 9.48 4.63
C ARG A 121 3.97 8.17 4.28
N LYS A 122 4.71 7.07 4.32
CA LYS A 122 4.18 5.73 4.03
C LYS A 122 4.19 4.84 5.26
N ARG A 123 3.08 4.17 5.49
CA ARG A 123 2.87 3.26 6.62
C ARG A 123 2.40 1.91 6.10
N PHE A 124 3.02 0.86 6.60
CA PHE A 124 2.82 -0.48 6.06
C PHE A 124 2.16 -1.38 7.10
N ILE A 125 1.10 -2.07 6.70
CA ILE A 125 0.38 -3.04 7.51
C ILE A 125 0.53 -4.39 6.83
N ILE A 126 1.33 -5.27 7.43
CA ILE A 126 1.67 -6.58 6.88
C ILE A 126 0.85 -7.65 7.59
N ILE A 127 0.05 -8.39 6.83
CA ILE A 127 -0.75 -9.50 7.33
C ILE A 127 -0.01 -10.79 7.07
N SER A 128 0.38 -11.49 8.13
CA SER A 128 1.23 -12.67 8.03
C SER A 128 0.88 -13.71 9.09
N ASN A 129 1.16 -14.99 8.82
CA ASN A 129 1.19 -16.05 9.83
C ASN A 129 2.55 -16.15 10.55
N THR A 130 3.59 -15.61 9.93
CA THR A 130 4.98 -15.74 10.36
C THR A 130 5.67 -14.39 10.32
N GLU A 131 6.83 -14.30 10.94
CA GLU A 131 7.74 -13.17 10.70
C GLU A 131 8.34 -13.28 9.30
N SER A 132 8.36 -12.18 8.58
CA SER A 132 8.95 -12.09 7.27
C SER A 132 9.76 -10.81 7.19
N ASN A 133 10.87 -10.85 6.50
CA ASN A 133 11.68 -9.65 6.30
C ASN A 133 11.14 -8.83 5.13
N PHE A 134 10.13 -8.02 5.41
CA PHE A 134 9.55 -7.09 4.43
C PHE A 134 10.27 -5.73 4.42
N THR A 135 11.16 -5.47 5.36
CA THR A 135 11.76 -4.15 5.56
C THR A 135 12.47 -3.66 4.30
N GLU A 136 13.23 -4.49 3.63
CA GLU A 136 13.94 -4.13 2.40
C GLU A 136 12.97 -3.79 1.26
N ALA A 137 11.91 -4.61 1.08
CA ALA A 137 10.90 -4.34 0.05
C ALA A 137 10.14 -3.04 0.33
N MET A 138 9.83 -2.75 1.59
CA MET A 138 9.14 -1.51 1.98
C MET A 138 10.08 -0.29 1.92
N GLN A 139 11.38 -0.47 2.18
CA GLN A 139 12.38 0.59 2.09
C GLN A 139 12.47 1.21 0.69
N GLN A 140 12.15 0.45 -0.35
CA GLN A 140 12.13 0.96 -1.73
C GLN A 140 11.03 2.00 -1.98
N GLN A 141 10.10 2.18 -1.06
CA GLN A 141 8.96 3.10 -1.19
C GLN A 141 9.14 4.41 -0.43
N THR A 142 10.18 4.54 0.38
CA THR A 142 10.34 5.70 1.28
C THR A 142 11.81 6.03 1.51
N ASN A 143 12.12 7.30 1.71
CA ASN A 143 13.46 7.78 2.08
C ASN A 143 13.79 7.51 3.56
N GLU A 144 12.76 7.31 4.37
CA GLU A 144 12.90 7.09 5.82
C GLU A 144 12.83 5.60 6.15
N LYS A 145 13.15 5.25 7.41
CA LYS A 145 12.91 3.90 7.91
C LYS A 145 11.42 3.57 7.82
N PRO A 146 11.02 2.45 7.17
CA PRO A 146 9.62 2.11 7.03
C PRO A 146 8.90 1.95 8.39
N ASP A 147 7.75 2.61 8.55
CA ASP A 147 6.85 2.41 9.69
C ASP A 147 5.95 1.21 9.41
N ILE A 148 6.27 0.07 10.02
CA ILE A 148 5.63 -1.23 9.73
C ILE A 148 4.90 -1.76 10.95
N LEU A 149 3.63 -2.12 10.78
CA LEU A 149 2.85 -2.95 11.68
C LEU A 149 2.75 -4.38 11.12
N TYR A 150 3.28 -5.34 11.86
CA TYR A 150 3.09 -6.77 11.55
C TYR A 150 1.89 -7.33 12.31
N LEU A 151 0.79 -7.59 11.64
CA LEU A 151 -0.36 -8.31 12.17
C LEU A 151 -0.15 -9.82 11.99
N LYS A 152 0.55 -10.40 12.96
CA LYS A 152 0.85 -11.85 12.99
C LYS A 152 -0.41 -12.61 13.41
N THR A 153 -1.13 -13.19 12.46
CA THR A 153 -2.45 -13.77 12.71
C THR A 153 -2.44 -14.84 13.79
N ARG A 154 -1.36 -15.64 13.90
CA ARG A 154 -1.19 -16.64 14.98
C ARG A 154 -1.15 -16.02 16.39
N LYS A 155 -0.60 -14.80 16.55
CA LYS A 155 -0.63 -14.06 17.83
C LYS A 155 -2.06 -13.87 18.34
N TYR A 156 -3.00 -13.73 17.42
CA TYR A 156 -4.42 -13.46 17.70
C TYR A 156 -5.29 -14.71 17.60
N GLN A 157 -4.68 -15.91 17.51
CA GLN A 157 -5.38 -17.18 17.31
C GLN A 157 -6.26 -17.19 16.05
N LYS A 158 -5.78 -16.53 14.99
CA LYS A 158 -6.45 -16.38 13.70
C LYS A 158 -5.63 -17.02 12.57
N GLN A 159 -6.25 -17.16 11.41
CA GLN A 159 -5.59 -17.59 10.18
C GLN A 159 -5.61 -16.46 9.15
N SER A 160 -4.52 -16.27 8.42
CA SER A 160 -4.43 -15.21 7.41
C SER A 160 -5.46 -15.35 6.28
N ILE A 161 -5.91 -16.57 6.01
CA ILE A 161 -6.86 -16.88 4.94
C ILE A 161 -8.34 -16.76 5.35
N ALA A 162 -8.66 -16.76 6.66
CA ALA A 162 -10.04 -16.78 7.13
C ALA A 162 -10.77 -15.44 6.97
N GLY A 163 -10.04 -14.34 6.89
CA GLY A 163 -10.65 -13.00 6.76
C GLY A 163 -11.23 -12.43 8.06
N ASP A 164 -10.98 -13.10 9.19
CA ASP A 164 -11.58 -12.83 10.50
C ASP A 164 -10.63 -12.17 11.50
N LEU A 165 -9.50 -11.61 11.05
CA LEU A 165 -8.44 -11.07 11.91
C LEU A 165 -8.98 -10.00 12.87
N LEU A 166 -9.79 -9.08 12.38
CA LEU A 166 -10.35 -7.99 13.19
C LEU A 166 -11.58 -8.41 14.02
N THR A 167 -11.93 -9.70 14.10
CA THR A 167 -12.81 -10.19 15.18
C THR A 167 -12.06 -10.37 16.49
N SER A 168 -10.72 -10.28 16.48
CA SER A 168 -9.88 -10.24 17.68
C SER A 168 -9.74 -8.82 18.19
N GLU A 169 -10.17 -8.57 19.43
CA GLU A 169 -10.04 -7.25 20.07
C GLU A 169 -8.55 -6.85 20.24
N ALA A 170 -7.67 -7.82 20.45
CA ALA A 170 -6.22 -7.56 20.53
C ALA A 170 -5.65 -7.10 19.16
N ALA A 171 -6.11 -7.68 18.04
CA ALA A 171 -5.69 -7.24 16.72
C ALA A 171 -6.22 -5.82 16.39
N LYS A 172 -7.46 -5.53 16.77
CA LYS A 172 -8.03 -4.17 16.66
C LYS A 172 -7.25 -3.16 17.49
N ALA A 173 -6.91 -3.50 18.74
CA ALA A 173 -6.15 -2.62 19.62
C ALA A 173 -4.75 -2.32 19.07
N ASP A 174 -4.03 -3.34 18.55
CA ASP A 174 -2.72 -3.14 17.92
C ASP A 174 -2.82 -2.25 16.67
N LEU A 175 -3.84 -2.43 15.84
CA LEU A 175 -4.10 -1.59 14.68
C LEU A 175 -4.45 -0.15 15.09
N GLN A 176 -5.34 0.02 16.05
CA GLN A 176 -5.74 1.34 16.57
C GLN A 176 -4.55 2.08 17.17
N ALA A 177 -3.72 1.41 17.96
CA ALA A 177 -2.49 1.98 18.52
C ALA A 177 -1.50 2.39 17.43
N PHE A 178 -1.40 1.61 16.33
CA PHE A 178 -0.60 1.97 15.18
C PHE A 178 -1.14 3.25 14.52
N LEU A 179 -2.43 3.33 14.24
CA LEU A 179 -3.06 4.51 13.62
C LEU A 179 -2.89 5.76 14.49
N ALA A 180 -3.12 5.64 15.81
CA ALA A 180 -3.05 6.76 16.74
C ALA A 180 -1.65 7.40 16.88
N ARG A 181 -0.56 6.68 16.56
CA ARG A 181 0.80 7.25 16.55
C ARG A 181 1.01 8.39 15.55
N GLU A 182 0.05 8.65 14.68
CA GLU A 182 0.08 9.74 13.72
C GLU A 182 -0.28 11.09 14.34
N SER A 183 -1.08 11.08 15.41
CA SER A 183 -1.64 12.28 16.04
C SER A 183 -0.63 13.01 16.94
N SER A 184 0.64 12.53 17.03
CA SER A 184 1.64 13.00 18.00
C SER A 184 2.80 13.77 17.36
N LEU A 185 2.75 14.07 16.06
CA LEU A 185 3.74 14.85 15.31
C LEU A 185 3.07 16.06 14.65
#